data_e8bc89c634adade0c49ea9d2736c7ecd
#
_entry.id   e8bc89c634adade0c49ea9d2736c7ecd
#
_cell.length_a   1.000
_cell.length_b   1.000
_cell.length_c   1.000
_cell.angle_alpha   90.00
_cell.angle_beta   90.00
_cell.angle_gamma   90.00
#
_symmetry.space_group_name_H-M   'P 1'
#
loop_
_entity.id
_entity.type
_entity.pdbx_description
1 polymer ?
#
loop_
_entity_poly.entity_id
_entity_poly.type
_entity_poly.pdbx_seq_one_letter_code
_entity_poly.pdbx_strand_id
1 'polypeptide(L)'
;VLLIIGIAMEDLPERGQTLSRDKFKVLPVVPGERWKKEDVRREYQKLAARIGAPRYLLCDGATELRDPAEELEKAGRKTIVLGDLKHHAANILEKHIGRTERFKEFITQAGLTRNRVQQTELSPFAPPPLKQKARFMNLNQLLRWAGMVNYHLDNPRSQAHAGVTADRMNEKLGWLREYREELAGWAACQKVIDAALSFIHDEGLSVGAADRLRTCLEEV
;
A
#
# COMPACT_ATOMS: atom_id res chain seq x y z
N VAL A 1 -5.36 -17.29 10.34
CA VAL A 1 -4.17 -17.38 11.20
C VAL A 1 -3.93 -16.01 11.81
N LEU A 2 -3.72 -15.93 13.13
CA LEU A 2 -3.18 -14.76 13.82
C LEU A 2 -1.68 -14.98 14.00
N LEU A 3 -0.88 -14.05 13.47
CA LEU A 3 0.57 -14.02 13.60
C LEU A 3 0.96 -12.77 14.37
N ILE A 4 1.68 -12.92 15.49
CA ILE A 4 2.25 -11.80 16.22
C ILE A 4 3.77 -11.89 16.13
N ILE A 5 4.39 -10.79 15.70
CA ILE A 5 5.84 -10.65 15.58
C ILE A 5 6.29 -9.59 16.58
N GLY A 6 7.33 -9.88 17.33
CA GLY A 6 7.95 -8.97 18.27
C GLY A 6 9.35 -8.57 17.86
N ILE A 7 9.75 -7.37 18.31
CA ILE A 7 11.09 -6.83 18.17
C ILE A 7 11.47 -6.29 19.56
N ALA A 8 12.65 -6.61 20.04
CA ALA A 8 13.14 -6.03 21.27
C ALA A 8 13.53 -4.56 21.04
N MET A 9 13.35 -3.71 22.06
CA MET A 9 13.62 -2.28 21.94
C MET A 9 15.08 -1.97 21.58
N GLU A 10 16.00 -2.77 22.12
CA GLU A 10 17.43 -2.69 21.82
C GLU A 10 17.82 -3.13 20.41
N ASP A 11 16.93 -3.86 19.73
CA ASP A 11 17.11 -4.33 18.36
C ASP A 11 16.51 -3.37 17.32
N LEU A 12 15.84 -2.29 17.74
CA LEU A 12 15.32 -1.30 16.82
C LEU A 12 16.48 -0.57 16.11
N PRO A 13 16.42 -0.43 14.79
CA PRO A 13 17.45 0.27 14.03
C PRO A 13 17.45 1.76 14.35
N GLU A 14 18.57 2.41 14.11
CA GLU A 14 18.63 3.86 14.08
C GLU A 14 17.75 4.42 12.95
N ARG A 15 17.37 5.68 13.07
CA ARG A 15 16.55 6.37 12.09
C ARG A 15 17.15 6.26 10.67
N GLY A 16 16.31 5.92 9.70
CA GLY A 16 16.72 5.75 8.30
C GLY A 16 17.35 4.38 7.98
N GLN A 17 17.55 3.53 8.96
CA GLN A 17 18.08 2.17 8.73
C GLN A 17 16.94 1.15 8.60
N THR A 18 17.17 0.11 7.83
CA THR A 18 16.23 -1.00 7.66
C THR A 18 16.41 -2.03 8.77
N LEU A 19 15.30 -2.44 9.38
CA LEU A 19 15.31 -3.52 10.37
C LEU A 19 15.71 -4.86 9.73
N SER A 20 16.73 -5.51 10.29
CA SER A 20 17.18 -6.82 9.82
C SER A 20 16.22 -7.95 10.21
N ARG A 21 16.10 -8.98 9.34
CA ARG A 21 15.15 -10.09 9.55
C ARG A 21 15.45 -10.93 10.77
N ASP A 22 16.71 -11.07 11.17
CA ASP A 22 17.14 -11.82 12.34
C ASP A 22 16.66 -11.21 13.68
N LYS A 23 16.27 -9.92 13.66
CA LYS A 23 15.72 -9.21 14.81
C LYS A 23 14.25 -9.48 15.07
N PHE A 24 13.54 -10.05 14.08
CA PHE A 24 12.15 -10.44 14.25
C PHE A 24 12.02 -11.74 15.05
N LYS A 25 11.22 -11.70 16.09
CA LYS A 25 10.85 -12.87 16.90
C LYS A 25 9.39 -13.21 16.63
N VAL A 26 9.14 -14.39 16.07
CA VAL A 26 7.77 -14.91 15.96
C VAL A 26 7.32 -15.29 17.38
N LEU A 27 6.28 -14.60 17.86
CA LEU A 27 5.70 -14.85 19.18
C LEU A 27 4.65 -15.96 19.08
N PRO A 28 3.34 -15.74 19.13
CA PRO A 28 2.38 -16.77 18.80
C PRO A 28 2.06 -16.82 17.30
N VAL A 29 1.89 -18.04 16.79
CA VAL A 29 1.18 -18.33 15.56
C VAL A 29 -0.05 -19.13 15.94
N VAL A 30 -1.23 -18.51 15.84
CA VAL A 30 -2.47 -19.16 16.28
C VAL A 30 -3.34 -19.44 15.05
N PRO A 31 -3.60 -20.73 14.74
CA PRO A 31 -4.47 -21.08 13.64
C PRO A 31 -5.92 -20.71 13.98
N GLY A 32 -6.70 -20.33 12.96
CA GLY A 32 -8.12 -20.02 13.09
C GLY A 32 -8.69 -19.64 11.74
N GLU A 33 -9.94 -19.97 11.50
CA GLU A 33 -10.62 -19.63 10.26
C GLU A 33 -11.11 -18.18 10.27
N ARG A 34 -11.59 -17.73 11.41
CA ARG A 34 -12.13 -16.37 11.60
C ARG A 34 -11.74 -15.84 12.97
N TRP A 35 -11.10 -14.69 13.00
CA TRP A 35 -10.70 -14.03 14.24
C TRP A 35 -11.72 -12.99 14.62
N LYS A 36 -12.23 -13.08 15.86
CA LYS A 36 -13.09 -12.09 16.48
C LYS A 36 -12.26 -11.25 17.45
N LYS A 37 -12.75 -10.08 17.77
CA LYS A 37 -12.15 -9.13 18.69
C LYS A 37 -11.80 -9.77 20.05
N GLU A 38 -12.69 -10.60 20.60
CA GLU A 38 -12.52 -11.30 21.87
C GLU A 38 -11.40 -12.34 21.83
N ASP A 39 -11.23 -13.00 20.69
CA ASP A 39 -10.17 -13.99 20.50
C ASP A 39 -8.80 -13.31 20.46
N VAL A 40 -8.69 -12.21 19.71
CA VAL A 40 -7.47 -11.39 19.63
C VAL A 40 -7.13 -10.80 21.00
N ARG A 41 -8.13 -10.29 21.74
CA ARG A 41 -7.97 -9.78 23.10
C ARG A 41 -7.34 -10.83 24.03
N ARG A 42 -7.85 -12.06 23.98
CA ARG A 42 -7.31 -13.17 24.79
C ARG A 42 -5.85 -13.45 24.47
N GLU A 43 -5.49 -13.46 23.19
CA GLU A 43 -4.12 -13.72 22.78
C GLU A 43 -3.18 -12.57 23.19
N TYR A 44 -3.60 -11.30 23.07
CA TYR A 44 -2.83 -10.17 23.56
C TYR A 44 -2.62 -10.22 25.08
N GLN A 45 -3.66 -10.61 25.84
CA GLN A 45 -3.56 -10.76 27.31
C GLN A 45 -2.62 -11.89 27.70
N LYS A 46 -2.69 -13.06 27.06
CA LYS A 46 -1.78 -14.19 27.26
C LYS A 46 -0.33 -13.78 26.99
N LEU A 47 -0.12 -13.07 25.88
CA LEU A 47 1.21 -12.61 25.51
C LEU A 47 1.75 -11.60 26.51
N ALA A 48 0.95 -10.61 26.88
CA ALA A 48 1.32 -9.60 27.87
C ALA A 48 1.62 -10.19 29.26
N ALA A 49 0.91 -11.27 29.63
CA ALA A 49 1.20 -11.99 30.89
C ALA A 49 2.54 -12.75 30.85
N ARG A 50 2.95 -13.22 29.65
CA ARG A 50 4.17 -14.02 29.48
C ARG A 50 5.45 -13.21 29.33
N ILE A 51 5.39 -12.11 28.56
CA ILE A 51 6.58 -11.32 28.19
C ILE A 51 6.48 -9.84 28.57
N GLY A 52 5.43 -9.44 29.28
CA GLY A 52 5.13 -8.05 29.57
C GLY A 52 4.31 -7.37 28.48
N ALA A 53 3.75 -6.19 28.80
CA ALA A 53 3.03 -5.38 27.80
C ALA A 53 4.03 -4.74 26.83
N PRO A 54 3.77 -4.76 25.51
CA PRO A 54 4.64 -4.10 24.56
C PRO A 54 4.60 -2.58 24.76
N ARG A 55 5.71 -1.91 24.48
CA ARG A 55 5.74 -0.43 24.45
C ARG A 55 4.99 0.14 23.27
N TYR A 56 5.13 -0.51 22.11
CA TYR A 56 4.42 -0.17 20.88
C TYR A 56 3.74 -1.41 20.31
N LEU A 57 2.55 -1.25 19.78
CA LEU A 57 1.81 -2.27 19.07
C LEU A 57 1.37 -1.72 17.73
N LEU A 58 1.89 -2.30 16.64
CA LEU A 58 1.57 -1.93 15.26
C LEU A 58 0.54 -2.89 14.69
N CYS A 59 -0.55 -2.36 14.13
CA CYS A 59 -1.56 -3.16 13.43
C CYS A 59 -2.08 -2.44 12.18
N ASP A 60 -2.71 -3.20 11.28
CA ASP A 60 -3.22 -2.70 10.00
C ASP A 60 -4.51 -1.87 10.09
N GLY A 61 -5.02 -1.67 11.30
CA GLY A 61 -6.23 -0.89 11.55
C GLY A 61 -7.54 -1.68 11.41
N ALA A 62 -7.50 -2.99 11.16
CA ALA A 62 -8.66 -3.85 11.27
C ALA A 62 -9.23 -3.76 12.70
N THR A 63 -10.54 -3.58 12.83
CA THR A 63 -11.20 -3.37 14.15
C THR A 63 -10.96 -4.52 15.10
N GLU A 64 -10.86 -5.74 14.58
CA GLU A 64 -10.58 -6.96 15.34
C GLU A 64 -9.18 -6.94 15.98
N LEU A 65 -8.22 -6.23 15.39
CA LEU A 65 -6.85 -6.08 15.88
C LEU A 65 -6.68 -4.81 16.71
N ARG A 66 -7.21 -3.70 16.20
CA ARG A 66 -7.02 -2.37 16.78
C ARG A 66 -7.72 -2.20 18.12
N ASP A 67 -9.01 -2.55 18.20
CA ASP A 67 -9.78 -2.32 19.41
C ASP A 67 -9.22 -3.07 20.65
N PRO A 68 -8.83 -4.37 20.55
CA PRO A 68 -8.15 -5.03 21.66
C PRO A 68 -6.79 -4.41 22.03
N ALA A 69 -6.09 -3.83 21.04
CA ALA A 69 -4.82 -3.12 21.28
C ALA A 69 -5.04 -1.81 22.05
N GLU A 70 -6.05 -1.01 21.65
CA GLU A 70 -6.43 0.22 22.37
C GLU A 70 -6.93 -0.06 23.79
N GLU A 71 -7.53 -1.22 24.03
CA GLU A 71 -7.91 -1.64 25.38
C GLU A 71 -6.69 -1.91 26.29
N LEU A 72 -5.59 -2.43 25.73
CA LEU A 72 -4.32 -2.56 26.47
C LEU A 72 -3.76 -1.19 26.87
N GLU A 73 -3.85 -0.20 25.98
CA GLU A 73 -3.45 1.18 26.25
C GLU A 73 -4.28 1.79 27.39
N LYS A 74 -5.63 1.69 27.29
CA LYS A 74 -6.57 2.21 28.30
C LYS A 74 -6.44 1.52 29.68
N ALA A 75 -6.01 0.27 29.71
CA ALA A 75 -5.79 -0.47 30.96
C ALA A 75 -4.53 -0.02 31.74
N GLY A 76 -3.93 1.11 31.41
CA GLY A 76 -2.77 1.68 32.10
C GLY A 76 -1.45 0.95 31.84
N ARG A 77 -1.39 0.12 30.80
CA ARG A 77 -0.21 -0.69 30.45
C ARG A 77 0.83 0.06 29.61
N LYS A 78 0.76 1.38 29.46
CA LYS A 78 1.70 2.23 28.71
C LYS A 78 2.04 1.71 27.29
N THR A 79 1.12 0.95 26.67
CA THR A 79 1.26 0.50 25.29
C THR A 79 0.74 1.58 24.36
N ILE A 80 1.53 2.00 23.39
CA ILE A 80 1.12 2.95 22.36
C ILE A 80 0.72 2.15 21.13
N VAL A 81 -0.52 2.35 20.66
CA VAL A 81 -1.03 1.68 19.45
C VAL A 81 -0.73 2.53 18.22
N LEU A 82 -0.02 1.94 17.27
CA LEU A 82 0.35 2.57 16.01
C LEU A 82 -0.39 1.90 14.85
N GLY A 83 -0.90 2.70 13.92
CA GLY A 83 -1.46 2.21 12.66
C GLY A 83 -0.38 1.98 11.60
N ASP A 84 -0.60 1.01 10.72
CA ASP A 84 0.24 0.82 9.54
C ASP A 84 0.02 1.97 8.56
N LEU A 85 1.05 2.79 8.38
CA LEU A 85 1.03 3.98 7.52
C LEU A 85 0.72 3.64 6.06
N LYS A 86 1.22 2.51 5.55
CA LYS A 86 0.93 2.09 4.18
C LYS A 86 -0.54 1.71 3.99
N HIS A 87 -1.15 1.07 4.99
CA HIS A 87 -2.58 0.80 4.99
C HIS A 87 -3.41 2.08 5.07
N HIS A 88 -3.03 3.03 5.92
CA HIS A 88 -3.70 4.33 5.99
C HIS A 88 -3.61 5.09 4.68
N ALA A 89 -2.43 5.15 4.06
CA ALA A 89 -2.22 5.75 2.76
C ALA A 89 -3.08 5.08 1.66
N ALA A 90 -3.10 3.75 1.62
CA ALA A 90 -3.93 2.98 0.70
C ALA A 90 -5.43 3.26 0.89
N ASN A 91 -5.90 3.37 2.13
CA ASN A 91 -7.29 3.72 2.45
C ASN A 91 -7.66 5.14 1.99
N ILE A 92 -6.75 6.10 2.10
CA ILE A 92 -6.94 7.46 1.57
C ILE A 92 -7.11 7.42 0.05
N LEU A 93 -6.20 6.75 -0.67
CA LEU A 93 -6.29 6.58 -2.12
C LEU A 93 -7.56 5.84 -2.54
N GLU A 94 -7.93 4.77 -1.84
CA GLU A 94 -9.18 4.04 -2.11
C GLU A 94 -10.40 4.94 -1.94
N LYS A 95 -10.43 5.76 -0.90
CA LYS A 95 -11.54 6.68 -0.64
C LYS A 95 -11.67 7.76 -1.72
N HIS A 96 -10.56 8.32 -2.19
CA HIS A 96 -10.55 9.43 -3.12
C HIS A 96 -10.60 9.00 -4.60
N ILE A 97 -9.94 7.90 -4.95
CA ILE A 97 -9.83 7.42 -6.33
C ILE A 97 -10.73 6.20 -6.55
N GLY A 98 -10.61 5.20 -5.69
CA GLY A 98 -11.17 3.86 -5.91
C GLY A 98 -12.68 3.78 -5.95
N ARG A 99 -13.36 4.76 -5.38
CA ARG A 99 -14.83 4.83 -5.38
C ARG A 99 -15.42 5.48 -6.62
N THR A 100 -14.60 6.14 -7.45
CA THR A 100 -15.05 6.77 -8.69
C THR A 100 -15.38 5.74 -9.75
N GLU A 101 -16.45 5.95 -10.52
CA GLU A 101 -16.84 5.05 -11.60
C GLU A 101 -15.73 4.97 -12.67
N ARG A 102 -15.10 6.11 -13.00
CA ARG A 102 -13.99 6.15 -13.97
C ARG A 102 -12.82 5.25 -13.57
N PHE A 103 -12.48 5.19 -12.28
CA PHE A 103 -11.43 4.28 -11.81
C PHE A 103 -11.85 2.81 -11.89
N LYS A 104 -13.10 2.49 -11.58
CA LYS A 104 -13.63 1.13 -11.69
C LYS A 104 -13.65 0.64 -13.15
N GLU A 105 -14.09 1.50 -14.07
CA GLU A 105 -14.03 1.24 -15.51
C GLU A 105 -12.60 1.00 -15.98
N PHE A 106 -11.67 1.88 -15.61
CA PHE A 106 -10.26 1.75 -15.91
C PHE A 106 -9.66 0.42 -15.44
N ILE A 107 -9.93 0.02 -14.19
CA ILE A 107 -9.46 -1.25 -13.62
C ILE A 107 -10.05 -2.44 -14.36
N THR A 108 -11.32 -2.39 -14.72
CA THR A 108 -12.00 -3.44 -15.50
C THR A 108 -11.35 -3.58 -16.88
N GLN A 109 -11.14 -2.46 -17.56
CA GLN A 109 -10.53 -2.43 -18.90
C GLN A 109 -9.06 -2.91 -18.83
N ALA A 110 -8.29 -2.51 -17.81
CA ALA A 110 -6.93 -2.99 -17.60
C ALA A 110 -6.89 -4.52 -17.36
N GLY A 111 -7.83 -5.06 -16.59
CA GLY A 111 -7.95 -6.50 -16.37
C GLY A 111 -8.26 -7.27 -17.66
N LEU A 112 -9.22 -6.79 -18.44
CA LEU A 112 -9.56 -7.37 -19.76
C LEU A 112 -8.37 -7.29 -20.72
N THR A 113 -7.68 -6.15 -20.75
CA THR A 113 -6.49 -5.95 -21.58
C THR A 113 -5.38 -6.92 -21.20
N ARG A 114 -5.10 -7.07 -19.90
CA ARG A 114 -4.10 -8.04 -19.42
C ARG A 114 -4.39 -9.45 -19.95
N ASN A 115 -5.62 -9.94 -19.81
CA ASN A 115 -5.99 -11.28 -20.27
C ASN A 115 -5.82 -11.45 -21.79
N ARG A 116 -6.01 -10.39 -22.57
CA ARG A 116 -5.90 -10.40 -24.03
C ARG A 116 -4.48 -10.31 -24.56
N VAL A 117 -3.56 -9.68 -23.81
CA VAL A 117 -2.21 -9.38 -24.33
C VAL A 117 -1.10 -10.19 -23.69
N GLN A 118 -1.30 -10.76 -22.49
CA GLN A 118 -0.23 -11.42 -21.71
C GLN A 118 0.42 -12.64 -22.38
N GLN A 119 -0.25 -13.23 -23.38
CA GLN A 119 0.24 -14.39 -24.15
C GLN A 119 0.47 -14.04 -25.64
N THR A 120 0.65 -12.76 -25.94
CA THR A 120 0.92 -12.27 -27.29
C THR A 120 2.24 -11.52 -27.35
N GLU A 121 2.62 -11.03 -28.53
CA GLU A 121 3.76 -10.13 -28.75
C GLU A 121 3.68 -8.86 -27.91
N LEU A 122 2.48 -8.50 -27.42
CA LEU A 122 2.26 -7.34 -26.54
C LEU A 122 2.48 -7.65 -25.04
N SER A 123 2.93 -8.85 -24.68
CA SER A 123 3.14 -9.21 -23.26
C SER A 123 4.02 -8.25 -22.48
N PRO A 124 5.07 -7.60 -23.04
CA PRO A 124 5.85 -6.58 -22.33
C PRO A 124 5.05 -5.33 -21.93
N PHE A 125 3.93 -5.09 -22.61
CA PHE A 125 3.02 -3.97 -22.36
C PHE A 125 1.77 -4.39 -21.57
N ALA A 126 1.73 -5.63 -21.08
CA ALA A 126 0.60 -6.11 -20.29
C ALA A 126 0.47 -5.33 -18.97
N PRO A 127 -0.76 -4.96 -18.56
CA PRO A 127 -0.99 -4.36 -17.25
C PRO A 127 -0.43 -5.22 -16.11
N PRO A 128 0.04 -4.64 -15.00
CA PRO A 128 0.47 -5.41 -13.84
C PRO A 128 -0.69 -6.22 -13.24
N PRO A 129 -0.42 -7.25 -12.44
CA PRO A 129 -1.46 -8.01 -11.74
C PRO A 129 -2.27 -7.12 -10.81
N LEU A 130 -3.60 -7.08 -11.00
CA LEU A 130 -4.51 -6.23 -10.23
C LEU A 130 -5.09 -7.01 -9.04
N LYS A 131 -4.30 -7.24 -7.99
CA LYS A 131 -4.78 -7.87 -6.74
C LYS A 131 -5.67 -6.89 -5.98
N GLN A 132 -6.94 -7.23 -5.75
CA GLN A 132 -7.90 -6.35 -5.08
C GLN A 132 -7.44 -5.83 -3.71
N LYS A 133 -6.95 -6.72 -2.83
CA LYS A 133 -6.57 -6.38 -1.46
C LYS A 133 -5.33 -5.47 -1.32
N ALA A 134 -4.48 -5.40 -2.34
CA ALA A 134 -3.25 -4.60 -2.29
C ALA A 134 -3.18 -3.56 -3.41
N ARG A 135 -4.29 -3.27 -4.08
CA ARG A 135 -4.32 -2.40 -5.26
C ARG A 135 -3.80 -1.01 -4.96
N PHE A 136 -4.28 -0.39 -3.90
CA PHE A 136 -3.88 0.97 -3.53
C PHE A 136 -2.52 1.04 -2.85
N MET A 137 -2.00 -0.06 -2.32
CA MET A 137 -0.61 -0.15 -1.87
C MET A 137 0.38 -0.21 -3.05
N ASN A 138 -0.10 -0.58 -4.25
CA ASN A 138 0.71 -0.76 -5.46
C ASN A 138 0.17 0.07 -6.65
N LEU A 139 -0.60 1.13 -6.37
CA LEU A 139 -1.19 1.98 -7.41
C LEU A 139 -0.11 2.58 -8.31
N ASN A 140 1.05 2.93 -7.78
CA ASN A 140 2.19 3.44 -8.52
C ASN A 140 2.64 2.52 -9.66
N GLN A 141 2.56 1.20 -9.51
CA GLN A 141 2.92 0.25 -10.57
C GLN A 141 1.96 0.35 -11.76
N LEU A 142 0.66 0.48 -11.44
CA LEU A 142 -0.38 0.64 -12.46
C LEU A 142 -0.26 1.98 -13.19
N LEU A 143 0.01 3.06 -12.46
CA LEU A 143 0.20 4.40 -13.04
C LEU A 143 1.46 4.46 -13.93
N ARG A 144 2.57 3.87 -13.48
CA ARG A 144 3.81 3.77 -14.29
C ARG A 144 3.58 2.97 -15.56
N TRP A 145 2.88 1.84 -15.47
CA TRP A 145 2.50 1.05 -16.65
C TRP A 145 1.70 1.89 -17.63
N ALA A 146 0.64 2.56 -17.17
CA ALA A 146 -0.20 3.39 -18.02
C ALA A 146 0.58 4.54 -18.68
N GLY A 147 1.47 5.20 -17.93
CA GLY A 147 2.35 6.24 -18.44
C GLY A 147 3.33 5.72 -19.50
N MET A 148 3.96 4.56 -19.26
CA MET A 148 4.84 3.90 -20.22
C MET A 148 4.10 3.56 -21.51
N VAL A 149 2.92 2.95 -21.41
CA VAL A 149 2.14 2.59 -22.59
C VAL A 149 1.70 3.83 -23.37
N ASN A 150 1.22 4.89 -22.70
CA ASN A 150 0.88 6.16 -23.36
C ASN A 150 2.07 6.78 -24.07
N TYR A 151 3.27 6.73 -23.45
CA TYR A 151 4.50 7.19 -24.11
C TYR A 151 4.77 6.45 -25.43
N HIS A 152 4.65 5.11 -25.44
CA HIS A 152 4.84 4.31 -26.63
C HIS A 152 3.75 4.50 -27.70
N LEU A 153 2.50 4.72 -27.27
CA LEU A 153 1.40 5.06 -28.18
C LEU A 153 1.61 6.39 -28.88
N ASP A 154 2.28 7.35 -28.23
CA ASP A 154 2.59 8.66 -28.80
C ASP A 154 3.92 8.66 -29.58
N ASN A 155 4.82 7.72 -29.29
CA ASN A 155 6.13 7.58 -29.89
C ASN A 155 6.31 6.19 -30.54
N PRO A 156 5.63 5.89 -31.65
CA PRO A 156 5.62 4.55 -32.26
C PRO A 156 7.01 4.00 -32.60
N ARG A 157 7.98 4.89 -32.87
CA ARG A 157 9.38 4.50 -33.21
C ARG A 157 10.18 4.01 -31.98
N SER A 158 9.69 4.25 -30.76
CA SER A 158 10.31 3.78 -29.52
C SER A 158 10.04 2.31 -29.22
N GLN A 159 9.19 1.64 -30.00
CA GLN A 159 8.81 0.25 -29.82
C GLN A 159 9.86 -0.67 -30.43
N ALA A 160 10.77 -1.17 -29.61
CA ALA A 160 11.87 -2.03 -30.04
C ALA A 160 11.58 -3.54 -29.83
N HIS A 161 10.32 -3.94 -29.70
CA HIS A 161 9.96 -5.35 -29.46
C HIS A 161 9.55 -6.04 -30.76
N ALA A 162 10.12 -7.22 -31.03
CA ALA A 162 9.81 -8.01 -32.23
C ALA A 162 8.32 -8.34 -32.30
N GLY A 163 7.72 -8.10 -33.46
CA GLY A 163 6.30 -8.37 -33.72
C GLY A 163 5.32 -7.29 -33.21
N VAL A 164 5.79 -6.28 -32.47
CA VAL A 164 4.95 -5.18 -32.02
C VAL A 164 4.88 -4.09 -33.09
N THR A 165 3.70 -3.79 -33.56
CA THR A 165 3.43 -2.68 -34.50
C THR A 165 2.61 -1.58 -33.83
N ALA A 166 2.69 -0.35 -34.37
CA ALA A 166 1.91 0.78 -33.89
C ALA A 166 0.39 0.49 -33.97
N ASP A 167 -0.07 -0.13 -35.05
CA ASP A 167 -1.48 -0.48 -35.24
C ASP A 167 -1.93 -1.50 -34.20
N ARG A 168 -1.12 -2.50 -33.91
CA ARG A 168 -1.43 -3.52 -32.90
C ARG A 168 -1.47 -2.94 -31.49
N MET A 169 -0.54 -2.03 -31.19
CA MET A 169 -0.55 -1.27 -29.92
C MET A 169 -1.84 -0.42 -29.80
N ASN A 170 -2.18 0.33 -30.86
CA ASN A 170 -3.39 1.15 -30.87
C ASN A 170 -4.67 0.31 -30.72
N GLU A 171 -4.76 -0.82 -31.42
CA GLU A 171 -5.91 -1.72 -31.35
C GLU A 171 -6.16 -2.21 -29.91
N LYS A 172 -5.11 -2.62 -29.19
CA LYS A 172 -5.23 -3.29 -27.88
C LYS A 172 -5.10 -2.36 -26.69
N LEU A 173 -4.34 -1.28 -26.82
CA LEU A 173 -3.95 -0.40 -25.71
C LEU A 173 -4.36 1.06 -25.93
N GLY A 174 -4.86 1.43 -27.12
CA GLY A 174 -5.23 2.81 -27.49
C GLY A 174 -6.30 3.44 -26.61
N TRP A 175 -7.14 2.63 -25.97
CA TRP A 175 -8.15 3.07 -24.99
C TRP A 175 -7.55 3.86 -23.81
N LEU A 176 -6.26 3.67 -23.48
CA LEU A 176 -5.60 4.41 -22.41
C LEU A 176 -5.56 5.91 -22.63
N ARG A 177 -5.64 6.38 -23.89
CA ARG A 177 -5.67 7.81 -24.21
C ARG A 177 -6.90 8.52 -23.65
N GLU A 178 -8.00 7.82 -23.49
CA GLU A 178 -9.25 8.35 -22.91
C GLU A 178 -9.16 8.62 -21.40
N TYR A 179 -8.10 8.13 -20.75
CA TYR A 179 -7.87 8.26 -19.30
C TYR A 179 -6.71 9.19 -18.95
N ARG A 180 -6.20 10.00 -19.88
CA ARG A 180 -5.00 10.82 -19.64
C ARG A 180 -5.17 11.82 -18.52
N GLU A 181 -6.32 12.49 -18.47
CA GLU A 181 -6.63 13.47 -17.44
C GLU A 181 -6.76 12.80 -16.08
N GLU A 182 -7.51 11.70 -16.02
CA GLU A 182 -7.67 10.93 -14.78
C GLU A 182 -6.33 10.34 -14.31
N LEU A 183 -5.53 9.80 -15.23
CA LEU A 183 -4.19 9.28 -14.91
C LEU A 183 -3.27 10.37 -14.35
N ALA A 184 -3.32 11.58 -14.88
CA ALA A 184 -2.59 12.72 -14.33
C ALA A 184 -3.07 13.09 -12.93
N GLY A 185 -4.39 13.14 -12.71
CA GLY A 185 -4.98 13.39 -11.39
C GLY A 185 -4.65 12.31 -10.36
N TRP A 186 -4.75 11.03 -10.76
CA TRP A 186 -4.38 9.91 -9.88
C TRP A 186 -2.89 9.89 -9.56
N ALA A 187 -2.03 10.26 -10.52
CA ALA A 187 -0.60 10.37 -10.30
C ALA A 187 -0.26 11.54 -9.35
N ALA A 188 -0.98 12.65 -9.42
CA ALA A 188 -0.84 13.74 -8.47
C ALA A 188 -1.23 13.30 -7.04
N CYS A 189 -2.36 12.61 -6.88
CA CYS A 189 -2.74 12.03 -5.58
C CYS A 189 -1.66 11.07 -5.03
N GLN A 190 -1.09 10.21 -5.90
CA GLN A 190 -0.01 9.30 -5.50
C GLN A 190 1.24 10.07 -5.07
N LYS A 191 1.62 11.15 -5.75
CA LYS A 191 2.77 12.00 -5.36
C LYS A 191 2.59 12.61 -3.97
N VAL A 192 1.41 13.12 -3.65
CA VAL A 192 1.09 13.65 -2.32
C VAL A 192 1.26 12.57 -1.24
N ILE A 193 0.77 11.37 -1.49
CA ILE A 193 0.93 10.23 -0.58
C ILE A 193 2.41 9.85 -0.43
N ASP A 194 3.15 9.77 -1.53
CA ASP A 194 4.57 9.42 -1.50
C ASP A 194 5.38 10.46 -0.73
N ALA A 195 5.10 11.76 -0.93
CA ALA A 195 5.72 12.85 -0.18
C ALA A 195 5.40 12.77 1.32
N ALA A 196 4.14 12.49 1.68
CA ALA A 196 3.75 12.31 3.08
C ALA A 196 4.45 11.13 3.73
N LEU A 197 4.55 9.99 3.05
CA LEU A 197 5.25 8.81 3.55
C LEU A 197 6.76 9.04 3.69
N SER A 198 7.38 9.74 2.72
CA SER A 198 8.79 10.14 2.80
C SER A 198 9.04 11.08 3.99
N PHE A 199 8.21 12.10 4.14
CA PHE A 199 8.30 13.00 5.28
C PHE A 199 8.24 12.25 6.61
N ILE A 200 7.27 11.34 6.78
CA ILE A 200 7.13 10.56 8.01
C ILE A 200 8.33 9.63 8.22
N HIS A 201 8.87 9.06 7.14
CA HIS A 201 10.09 8.24 7.21
C HIS A 201 11.28 9.06 7.71
N ASP A 202 11.44 10.29 7.19
CA ASP A 202 12.60 11.14 7.45
C ASP A 202 12.47 11.92 8.77
N GLU A 203 11.27 12.44 9.08
CA GLU A 203 11.00 13.28 10.25
C GLU A 203 10.43 12.51 11.45
N GLY A 204 9.81 11.36 11.21
CA GLY A 204 9.06 10.61 12.20
C GLY A 204 7.77 11.31 12.64
N LEU A 205 7.06 10.67 13.56
CA LEU A 205 5.85 11.22 14.20
C LEU A 205 6.24 11.94 15.50
N SER A 206 6.68 13.18 15.39
CA SER A 206 7.07 14.03 16.53
C SER A 206 6.05 15.13 16.78
N VAL A 207 6.18 15.83 17.92
CA VAL A 207 5.37 17.02 18.21
C VAL A 207 5.60 18.07 17.12
N GLY A 208 4.53 18.62 16.57
CA GLY A 208 4.57 19.58 15.45
C GLY A 208 4.84 18.96 14.07
N ALA A 209 5.00 17.63 13.96
CA ALA A 209 5.19 16.99 12.67
C ALA A 209 4.01 17.21 11.71
N ALA A 210 2.78 17.29 12.22
CA ALA A 210 1.59 17.54 11.41
C ALA A 210 1.63 18.91 10.70
N ASP A 211 2.10 19.95 11.37
CA ASP A 211 2.18 21.30 10.78
C ASP A 211 3.30 21.37 9.74
N ARG A 212 4.46 20.76 10.03
CA ARG A 212 5.56 20.67 9.05
C ARG A 212 5.18 19.84 7.83
N LEU A 213 4.44 18.73 8.03
CA LEU A 213 3.92 17.95 6.93
C LEU A 213 2.97 18.75 6.05
N ARG A 214 2.07 19.55 6.66
CA ARG A 214 1.16 20.43 5.91
C ARG A 214 1.95 21.38 5.02
N THR A 215 2.93 22.08 5.58
CA THR A 215 3.80 22.99 4.80
C THR A 215 4.52 22.24 3.66
N CYS A 216 5.09 21.07 3.94
CA CYS A 216 5.75 20.25 2.91
C CYS A 216 4.80 19.83 1.77
N LEU A 217 3.53 19.53 2.07
CA LEU A 217 2.55 19.12 1.06
C LEU A 217 1.99 20.28 0.24
N GLU A 218 2.07 21.51 0.72
CA GLU A 218 1.71 22.72 -0.05
C GLU A 218 2.70 23.01 -1.21
N GLU A 219 3.89 22.40 -1.18
CA GLU A 219 4.94 22.54 -2.19
C GLU A 219 4.91 21.42 -3.26
N VAL A 220 4.05 20.40 -3.13
CA VAL A 220 3.97 19.21 -4.01
C VAL A 220 2.95 19.40 -5.13
#